data_51ed449106443ee81838642fc0fec0bf
#
_entry.id   51ed449106443ee81838642fc0fec0bf
#
_cell.length_a   1.000
_cell.length_b   1.000
_cell.length_c   1.000
_cell.angle_alpha   90.00
_cell.angle_beta   90.00
_cell.angle_gamma   90.00
#
_symmetry.space_group_name_H-M   'P 1'
#
loop_
_entity.id
_entity.type
_entity.pdbx_description
1 polymer ?
#
loop_
_entity_poly.entity_id
_entity_poly.type
_entity_poly.pdbx_seq_one_letter_code
_entity_poly.pdbx_strand_id
1 'polypeptide(L)'
;MKKLFTLFLAMIVMAGCGESPGTVSSLEADPGNAGLLLPEGFSALLVADSLGAGRHITVKENGDIYVSLRRLKDGKGAVALRDTSGDGKADLVRYFGELTGTGIELHNGYLYYGADSIVVRYTFNSPENLLPEEAYEVIAGGLVDERQHAAKPFEFDGEGNMYVTIGAPSNACMEQMRTKGSPGMDPCPILDYAGGIWRFSENVVGQDQARDGHRYATGIRHAVALRWNDRVGKLYAVQHGRDQLSQFYPEMFDEQQNADLPAEEFLLIDEGADFGWPYCYYDGFREQKVLAPEYGGDGIKTGRCETRTDPVMAFPAHIAPNDLVFYHREQFPEQYRNGAFIAFHGSWNRAPMPQEGYNVIFVPFEDALPSGEWSVFADGFAGRDQVDNPGDAVYRPCGLAVGQDGSLYVVDSREGRVWRIFYTG
;
A
#
# COMPACT_ATOMS: atom_id res chain seq x y z
N MET A 1 53.27 -26.14 -68.37
CA MET A 1 51.84 -25.77 -68.51
C MET A 1 51.17 -25.84 -67.16
N LYS A 2 51.07 -24.70 -66.46
CA LYS A 2 50.37 -24.60 -65.16
C LYS A 2 49.04 -23.95 -65.42
N LYS A 3 47.93 -24.65 -65.10
CA LYS A 3 46.56 -24.13 -65.19
C LYS A 3 46.27 -23.38 -63.91
N LEU A 4 45.96 -22.11 -64.04
CA LEU A 4 45.49 -21.25 -62.96
C LEU A 4 43.97 -21.46 -62.78
N PHE A 5 43.51 -21.88 -61.60
CA PHE A 5 42.11 -21.90 -61.21
C PHE A 5 41.74 -20.65 -60.48
N THR A 6 40.88 -19.84 -61.07
CA THR A 6 40.34 -18.61 -60.44
C THR A 6 39.07 -19.05 -59.71
N LEU A 7 39.09 -18.91 -58.37
CA LEU A 7 37.93 -19.14 -57.50
C LEU A 7 37.12 -17.81 -57.38
N PHE A 8 35.91 -17.79 -57.90
CA PHE A 8 34.97 -16.68 -57.67
C PHE A 8 34.26 -16.90 -56.35
N LEU A 9 34.51 -16.00 -55.39
CA LEU A 9 33.80 -15.95 -54.10
C LEU A 9 32.56 -15.08 -54.27
N ALA A 10 31.37 -15.70 -54.31
CA ALA A 10 30.10 -14.99 -54.31
C ALA A 10 29.77 -14.53 -52.91
N MET A 11 29.78 -13.24 -52.68
CA MET A 11 29.37 -12.58 -51.43
C MET A 11 27.83 -12.49 -51.40
N ILE A 12 27.18 -13.35 -50.60
CA ILE A 12 25.74 -13.26 -50.34
C ILE A 12 25.56 -12.16 -49.30
N VAL A 13 25.00 -11.01 -49.70
CA VAL A 13 24.52 -9.96 -48.81
C VAL A 13 23.17 -10.40 -48.29
N MET A 14 23.15 -10.87 -47.04
CA MET A 14 21.90 -11.07 -46.30
C MET A 14 21.39 -9.69 -45.88
N ALA A 15 20.36 -9.21 -46.54
CA ALA A 15 19.58 -8.06 -46.09
C ALA A 15 18.79 -8.53 -44.86
N GLY A 16 19.30 -8.22 -43.66
CA GLY A 16 18.53 -8.33 -42.42
C GLY A 16 17.43 -7.28 -42.46
N CYS A 17 16.17 -7.69 -42.54
CA CYS A 17 15.06 -6.85 -42.16
C CYS A 17 15.21 -6.55 -40.65
N GLY A 18 15.76 -5.39 -40.32
CA GLY A 18 15.65 -4.83 -39.02
C GLY A 18 14.17 -4.46 -38.82
N GLU A 19 13.49 -5.13 -37.93
CA GLU A 19 12.26 -4.60 -37.37
C GLU A 19 12.60 -3.25 -36.75
N SER A 20 11.97 -2.19 -37.25
CA SER A 20 12.04 -0.87 -36.64
C SER A 20 11.55 -1.02 -35.18
N PRO A 21 12.27 -0.46 -34.20
CA PRO A 21 11.72 -0.38 -32.86
C PRO A 21 10.37 0.33 -32.98
N GLY A 22 9.31 -0.33 -32.53
CA GLY A 22 7.98 0.27 -32.46
C GLY A 22 8.15 1.63 -31.79
N THR A 23 7.58 2.66 -32.39
CA THR A 23 7.50 3.99 -31.80
C THR A 23 6.86 3.84 -30.42
N VAL A 24 7.65 3.93 -29.36
CA VAL A 24 7.15 4.15 -28.01
C VAL A 24 6.41 5.47 -28.11
N SER A 25 5.08 5.44 -28.07
CA SER A 25 4.25 6.61 -27.95
C SER A 25 4.74 7.34 -26.72
N SER A 26 5.34 8.51 -26.88
CA SER A 26 5.76 9.33 -25.75
C SER A 26 4.48 9.79 -25.04
N LEU A 27 4.30 9.35 -23.78
CA LEU A 27 3.20 9.82 -22.95
C LEU A 27 3.23 11.35 -22.88
N GLU A 28 2.09 11.99 -23.03
CA GLU A 28 1.96 13.44 -22.85
C GLU A 28 1.44 13.74 -21.44
N ALA A 29 2.14 14.64 -20.74
CA ALA A 29 1.70 15.11 -19.44
C ALA A 29 0.41 15.93 -19.57
N ASP A 30 -0.49 15.76 -18.64
CA ASP A 30 -1.64 16.68 -18.54
C ASP A 30 -1.17 18.06 -18.05
N PRO A 31 -1.89 19.14 -18.40
CA PRO A 31 -1.56 20.49 -17.95
C PRO A 31 -1.40 20.54 -16.42
N GLY A 32 -0.26 21.08 -15.96
CA GLY A 32 0.06 21.16 -14.54
C GLY A 32 0.14 19.79 -13.84
N ASN A 33 0.56 18.76 -14.57
CA ASN A 33 0.69 17.38 -14.04
C ASN A 33 -0.61 16.88 -13.40
N ALA A 34 -1.77 17.21 -13.98
CA ALA A 34 -3.10 16.89 -13.41
C ALA A 34 -3.26 17.34 -11.93
N GLY A 35 -2.59 18.44 -11.54
CA GLY A 35 -2.65 19.04 -10.21
C GLY A 35 -1.57 18.56 -9.24
N LEU A 36 -0.66 17.69 -9.65
CA LEU A 36 0.42 17.19 -8.79
C LEU A 36 1.67 18.11 -8.84
N LEU A 37 2.34 18.21 -7.70
CA LEU A 37 3.66 18.77 -7.53
C LEU A 37 4.67 17.62 -7.51
N LEU A 38 5.57 17.60 -8.49
CA LEU A 38 6.52 16.51 -8.72
C LEU A 38 7.96 17.05 -8.77
N PRO A 39 8.98 16.20 -8.51
CA PRO A 39 10.38 16.56 -8.72
C PRO A 39 10.67 16.89 -10.19
N GLU A 40 11.77 17.61 -10.44
CA GLU A 40 12.22 17.96 -11.78
C GLU A 40 12.40 16.71 -12.68
N GLY A 41 11.95 16.82 -13.93
CA GLY A 41 11.99 15.74 -14.91
C GLY A 41 10.84 14.73 -14.80
N PHE A 42 10.00 14.79 -13.75
CA PHE A 42 8.81 13.98 -13.66
C PHE A 42 7.58 14.69 -14.23
N SER A 43 6.71 13.91 -14.79
CA SER A 43 5.45 14.34 -15.38
C SER A 43 4.32 13.41 -14.94
N ALA A 44 3.07 13.90 -14.99
CA ALA A 44 1.91 13.10 -14.69
C ALA A 44 0.77 13.33 -15.70
N LEU A 45 -0.01 12.29 -15.91
CA LEU A 45 -1.28 12.35 -16.61
C LEU A 45 -2.39 11.68 -15.79
N LEU A 46 -3.62 12.04 -16.10
CA LEU A 46 -4.80 11.46 -15.51
C LEU A 46 -5.26 10.28 -16.35
N VAL A 47 -5.15 9.07 -15.80
CA VAL A 47 -5.59 7.83 -16.46
C VAL A 47 -7.12 7.75 -16.49
N ALA A 48 -7.76 8.02 -15.35
CA ALA A 48 -9.21 8.00 -15.19
C ALA A 48 -9.63 8.83 -13.97
N ASP A 49 -10.88 9.24 -13.94
CA ASP A 49 -11.49 10.04 -12.86
C ASP A 49 -12.87 9.49 -12.49
N SER A 50 -13.34 9.85 -11.30
CA SER A 50 -14.71 9.58 -10.85
C SER A 50 -15.05 8.08 -10.80
N LEU A 51 -14.08 7.23 -10.51
CA LEU A 51 -14.26 5.78 -10.44
C LEU A 51 -14.98 5.30 -9.18
N GLY A 52 -15.15 6.16 -8.17
CA GLY A 52 -15.68 5.82 -6.84
C GLY A 52 -14.57 5.77 -5.78
N ALA A 53 -14.90 5.35 -4.56
CA ALA A 53 -13.96 5.35 -3.43
C ALA A 53 -12.85 4.28 -3.61
N GLY A 54 -11.81 4.62 -4.39
CA GLY A 54 -10.68 3.74 -4.67
C GLY A 54 -9.89 3.35 -3.43
N ARG A 55 -9.27 2.16 -3.47
CA ARG A 55 -8.40 1.67 -2.39
C ARG A 55 -7.05 1.26 -2.97
N HIS A 56 -6.76 -0.02 -3.10
CA HIS A 56 -5.54 -0.48 -3.74
C HIS A 56 -5.71 -0.62 -5.26
N ILE A 57 -4.59 -0.69 -5.94
CA ILE A 57 -4.50 -0.72 -7.40
C ILE A 57 -3.44 -1.73 -7.81
N THR A 58 -3.67 -2.46 -8.89
CA THR A 58 -2.67 -3.33 -9.51
C THR A 58 -2.69 -3.16 -11.04
N VAL A 59 -1.55 -3.37 -11.69
CA VAL A 59 -1.37 -3.18 -13.12
C VAL A 59 -0.89 -4.48 -13.76
N LYS A 60 -1.65 -4.97 -14.74
CA LYS A 60 -1.33 -6.17 -15.50
C LYS A 60 -0.17 -5.92 -16.48
N GLU A 61 0.50 -6.98 -16.92
CA GLU A 61 1.61 -6.90 -17.87
C GLU A 61 1.25 -6.18 -19.19
N ASN A 62 0.01 -6.33 -19.66
CA ASN A 62 -0.49 -5.65 -20.85
C ASN A 62 -0.96 -4.21 -20.64
N GLY A 63 -0.82 -3.66 -19.42
CA GLY A 63 -1.20 -2.31 -19.06
C GLY A 63 -2.62 -2.15 -18.51
N ASP A 64 -3.43 -3.21 -18.44
CA ASP A 64 -4.74 -3.16 -17.79
C ASP A 64 -4.60 -2.85 -16.30
N ILE A 65 -5.47 -2.01 -15.77
CA ILE A 65 -5.43 -1.55 -14.40
C ILE A 65 -6.66 -2.05 -13.66
N TYR A 66 -6.48 -2.50 -12.42
CA TYR A 66 -7.57 -2.92 -11.55
C TYR A 66 -7.52 -2.15 -10.24
N VAL A 67 -8.67 -1.59 -9.83
CA VAL A 67 -8.80 -0.82 -8.59
C VAL A 67 -9.90 -1.43 -7.73
N SER A 68 -9.60 -1.72 -6.47
CA SER A 68 -10.60 -2.10 -5.48
C SER A 68 -11.36 -0.87 -4.98
N LEU A 69 -12.64 -1.02 -4.66
CA LEU A 69 -13.50 0.03 -4.16
C LEU A 69 -13.97 -0.26 -2.74
N ARG A 70 -13.91 0.74 -1.88
CA ARG A 70 -14.43 0.63 -0.50
C ARG A 70 -15.97 0.62 -0.44
N ARG A 71 -16.62 1.14 -1.45
CA ARG A 71 -18.09 1.19 -1.57
C ARG A 71 -18.50 0.76 -2.96
N LEU A 72 -19.60 0.06 -3.04
CA LEU A 72 -20.13 -0.33 -4.34
C LEU A 72 -20.44 0.91 -5.17
N LYS A 73 -20.05 0.86 -6.44
CA LYS A 73 -20.47 1.78 -7.49
C LYS A 73 -21.24 0.99 -8.54
N ASP A 74 -22.50 1.37 -8.76
CA ASP A 74 -23.42 0.63 -9.65
C ASP A 74 -23.54 -0.87 -9.30
N GLY A 75 -23.52 -1.17 -7.99
CA GLY A 75 -23.59 -2.53 -7.47
C GLY A 75 -22.30 -3.36 -7.58
N LYS A 76 -21.17 -2.73 -7.97
CA LYS A 76 -19.87 -3.39 -8.17
C LYS A 76 -18.80 -2.81 -7.26
N GLY A 77 -17.86 -3.66 -6.82
CA GLY A 77 -16.84 -3.32 -5.84
C GLY A 77 -15.42 -3.23 -6.38
N ALA A 78 -15.24 -3.40 -7.68
CA ALA A 78 -13.96 -3.20 -8.36
C ALA A 78 -14.19 -2.58 -9.74
N VAL A 79 -13.12 -1.95 -10.29
CA VAL A 79 -13.11 -1.39 -11.63
C VAL A 79 -11.86 -1.83 -12.39
N ALA A 80 -12.03 -2.17 -13.66
CA ALA A 80 -10.97 -2.48 -14.61
C ALA A 80 -10.89 -1.38 -15.66
N LEU A 81 -9.67 -0.97 -16.00
CA LEU A 81 -9.38 0.11 -16.94
C LEU A 81 -8.45 -0.42 -18.04
N ARG A 82 -8.67 0.00 -19.27
CA ARG A 82 -7.79 -0.27 -20.41
C ARG A 82 -7.63 0.96 -21.28
N ASP A 83 -6.38 1.29 -21.57
CA ASP A 83 -5.98 2.20 -22.62
C ASP A 83 -5.91 1.39 -23.95
N THR A 84 -6.71 1.74 -24.93
CA THR A 84 -6.73 1.10 -26.26
C THR A 84 -6.10 1.97 -27.33
N SER A 85 -5.90 3.26 -27.03
CA SER A 85 -5.33 4.25 -27.94
C SER A 85 -3.81 4.38 -27.78
N GLY A 86 -3.26 4.02 -26.60
CA GLY A 86 -1.85 4.14 -26.26
C GLY A 86 -1.45 5.54 -25.80
N ASP A 87 -2.41 6.38 -25.43
CA ASP A 87 -2.17 7.74 -24.95
C ASP A 87 -1.98 7.85 -23.42
N GLY A 88 -2.08 6.71 -22.72
CA GLY A 88 -1.96 6.61 -21.28
C GLY A 88 -3.25 6.81 -20.51
N LYS A 89 -4.37 7.08 -21.19
CA LYS A 89 -5.70 7.29 -20.59
C LYS A 89 -6.61 6.08 -20.85
N ALA A 90 -7.51 5.80 -19.92
CA ALA A 90 -8.41 4.67 -20.03
C ALA A 90 -9.58 4.98 -21.00
N ASP A 91 -9.61 4.30 -22.14
CA ASP A 91 -10.77 4.31 -23.06
C ASP A 91 -11.89 3.40 -22.60
N LEU A 92 -11.54 2.32 -21.90
CA LEU A 92 -12.50 1.37 -21.37
C LEU A 92 -12.49 1.40 -19.85
N VAL A 93 -13.65 1.64 -19.27
CA VAL A 93 -13.91 1.55 -17.83
C VAL A 93 -15.00 0.51 -17.62
N ARG A 94 -14.73 -0.54 -16.85
CA ARG A 94 -15.67 -1.64 -16.59
C ARG A 94 -15.67 -2.00 -15.11
N TYR A 95 -16.85 -1.94 -14.49
CA TYR A 95 -17.04 -2.35 -13.09
C TYR A 95 -17.36 -3.84 -13.02
N PHE A 96 -16.85 -4.51 -11.97
CA PHE A 96 -17.05 -5.94 -11.75
C PHE A 96 -17.02 -6.29 -10.27
N GLY A 97 -17.36 -7.56 -9.93
CA GLY A 97 -17.38 -8.08 -8.57
C GLY A 97 -18.44 -7.39 -7.69
N GLU A 98 -18.89 -8.07 -6.65
CA GLU A 98 -19.91 -7.56 -5.72
C GLU A 98 -19.35 -7.31 -4.31
N LEU A 99 -18.08 -7.63 -4.09
CA LEU A 99 -17.38 -7.44 -2.83
C LEU A 99 -16.77 -6.04 -2.78
N THR A 100 -16.85 -5.38 -1.62
CA THR A 100 -16.08 -4.18 -1.31
C THR A 100 -14.89 -4.54 -0.44
N GLY A 101 -13.78 -3.80 -0.57
CA GLY A 101 -12.59 -4.12 0.20
C GLY A 101 -11.42 -3.18 -0.03
N THR A 102 -10.22 -3.66 0.27
CA THR A 102 -8.99 -2.87 0.16
C THR A 102 -7.95 -3.55 -0.72
N GLY A 103 -7.54 -4.77 -0.40
CA GLY A 103 -6.50 -5.47 -1.15
C GLY A 103 -6.95 -5.83 -2.57
N ILE A 104 -6.10 -5.63 -3.57
CA ILE A 104 -6.25 -6.14 -4.93
C ILE A 104 -4.86 -6.39 -5.52
N GLU A 105 -4.62 -7.58 -6.05
CA GLU A 105 -3.32 -7.96 -6.58
C GLU A 105 -3.45 -9.00 -7.70
N LEU A 106 -2.60 -8.87 -8.72
CA LEU A 106 -2.44 -9.88 -9.77
C LEU A 106 -1.31 -10.82 -9.39
N HIS A 107 -1.62 -12.09 -9.20
CA HIS A 107 -0.63 -13.10 -8.85
C HIS A 107 -0.91 -14.42 -9.56
N ASN A 108 0.13 -15.02 -10.18
CA ASN A 108 0.05 -16.32 -10.88
C ASN A 108 -1.13 -16.46 -11.86
N GLY A 109 -1.47 -15.38 -12.59
CA GLY A 109 -2.55 -15.35 -13.58
C GLY A 109 -3.96 -15.19 -13.02
N TYR A 110 -4.09 -15.01 -11.72
CA TYR A 110 -5.35 -14.69 -11.03
C TYR A 110 -5.40 -13.24 -10.59
N LEU A 111 -6.62 -12.72 -10.39
CA LEU A 111 -6.84 -11.47 -9.69
C LEU A 111 -7.35 -11.78 -8.28
N TYR A 112 -6.57 -11.47 -7.27
CA TYR A 112 -6.96 -11.61 -5.87
C TYR A 112 -7.61 -10.33 -5.36
N TYR A 113 -8.57 -10.49 -4.43
CA TYR A 113 -9.31 -9.39 -3.83
C TYR A 113 -9.51 -9.59 -2.34
N GLY A 114 -9.05 -8.64 -1.52
CA GLY A 114 -9.21 -8.63 -0.07
C GLY A 114 -10.44 -7.82 0.35
N ALA A 115 -11.56 -8.52 0.57
CA ALA A 115 -12.75 -7.98 1.21
C ALA A 115 -12.61 -7.94 2.73
N ASP A 116 -13.57 -7.32 3.43
CA ASP A 116 -13.44 -7.09 4.87
C ASP A 116 -13.36 -8.37 5.72
N SER A 117 -13.92 -9.50 5.23
CA SER A 117 -13.95 -10.79 5.95
C SER A 117 -13.35 -11.98 5.21
N ILE A 118 -12.95 -11.80 3.94
CA ILE A 118 -12.44 -12.88 3.10
C ILE A 118 -11.38 -12.35 2.12
N VAL A 119 -10.45 -13.22 1.72
CA VAL A 119 -9.63 -13.03 0.51
C VAL A 119 -10.11 -14.02 -0.54
N VAL A 120 -10.44 -13.51 -1.72
CA VAL A 120 -10.91 -14.29 -2.86
C VAL A 120 -9.97 -14.16 -4.04
N ARG A 121 -10.06 -15.09 -5.00
CA ARG A 121 -9.41 -14.97 -6.30
C ARG A 121 -10.38 -15.20 -7.44
N TYR A 122 -10.21 -14.41 -8.49
CA TYR A 122 -10.93 -14.51 -9.75
C TYR A 122 -10.02 -15.10 -10.83
N THR A 123 -10.59 -15.91 -11.72
CA THR A 123 -9.90 -16.43 -12.92
C THR A 123 -10.13 -15.53 -14.12
N PHE A 124 -9.24 -15.60 -15.11
CA PHE A 124 -9.45 -15.03 -16.43
C PHE A 124 -9.59 -16.16 -17.45
N ASN A 125 -10.62 -16.12 -18.31
CA ASN A 125 -10.79 -17.09 -19.41
C ASN A 125 -9.64 -17.00 -20.44
N SER A 126 -9.04 -15.83 -20.57
CA SER A 126 -7.87 -15.56 -21.37
C SER A 126 -7.04 -14.44 -20.74
N PRO A 127 -5.71 -14.49 -20.82
CA PRO A 127 -4.84 -13.40 -20.38
C PRO A 127 -5.19 -12.04 -21.01
N GLU A 128 -5.78 -12.04 -22.23
CA GLU A 128 -6.16 -10.81 -22.93
C GLU A 128 -7.50 -10.21 -22.46
N ASN A 129 -8.27 -10.94 -21.65
CA ASN A 129 -9.54 -10.43 -21.14
C ASN A 129 -9.29 -9.32 -20.13
N LEU A 130 -10.01 -8.19 -20.30
CA LEU A 130 -10.01 -7.10 -19.35
C LEU A 130 -10.72 -7.49 -18.05
N LEU A 131 -11.87 -8.16 -18.15
CA LEU A 131 -12.62 -8.61 -16.98
C LEU A 131 -12.27 -10.04 -16.62
N PRO A 132 -12.12 -10.35 -15.32
CA PRO A 132 -12.12 -11.72 -14.85
C PRO A 132 -13.53 -12.32 -14.94
N GLU A 133 -13.63 -13.64 -14.71
CA GLU A 133 -14.91 -14.33 -14.53
C GLU A 133 -15.68 -13.77 -13.32
N GLU A 134 -17.01 -13.88 -13.34
CA GLU A 134 -17.84 -13.41 -12.21
C GLU A 134 -17.70 -14.30 -10.97
N ALA A 135 -17.46 -15.60 -11.18
CA ALA A 135 -17.24 -16.55 -10.08
C ALA A 135 -15.84 -16.38 -9.47
N TYR A 136 -15.77 -16.54 -8.15
CA TYR A 136 -14.51 -16.49 -7.42
C TYR A 136 -14.36 -17.69 -6.50
N GLU A 137 -13.13 -17.98 -6.11
CA GLU A 137 -12.79 -18.95 -5.08
C GLU A 137 -12.38 -18.21 -3.80
N VAL A 138 -12.86 -18.67 -2.64
CA VAL A 138 -12.42 -18.16 -1.34
C VAL A 138 -11.08 -18.79 -0.99
N ILE A 139 -10.04 -18.03 -0.82
CA ILE A 139 -8.70 -18.51 -0.43
C ILE A 139 -8.57 -18.51 1.07
N ALA A 140 -8.92 -17.40 1.75
CA ALA A 140 -8.95 -17.31 3.20
C ALA A 140 -10.24 -16.66 3.65
N GLY A 141 -10.91 -17.26 4.62
CA GLY A 141 -12.17 -16.79 5.21
C GLY A 141 -12.10 -16.76 6.74
N GLY A 142 -13.23 -16.40 7.37
CA GLY A 142 -13.31 -16.28 8.83
C GLY A 142 -12.46 -15.11 9.38
N LEU A 143 -12.06 -14.17 8.52
CA LEU A 143 -11.30 -12.98 8.92
C LEU A 143 -12.21 -12.04 9.70
N VAL A 144 -11.63 -11.33 10.68
CA VAL A 144 -12.38 -10.38 11.51
C VAL A 144 -13.08 -9.33 10.66
N ASP A 145 -14.40 -9.30 10.73
CA ASP A 145 -15.28 -8.38 10.01
C ASP A 145 -15.89 -7.35 10.98
N GLU A 146 -15.09 -6.41 11.42
CA GLU A 146 -15.54 -5.30 12.24
C GLU A 146 -15.28 -3.98 11.52
N ARG A 147 -16.14 -2.99 11.77
CA ARG A 147 -16.04 -1.67 11.10
C ARG A 147 -14.70 -0.98 11.31
N GLN A 148 -14.12 -1.15 12.51
CA GLN A 148 -12.84 -0.55 12.85
C GLN A 148 -11.72 -1.44 12.31
N HIS A 149 -10.85 -0.85 11.46
CA HIS A 149 -9.67 -1.51 10.90
C HIS A 149 -10.00 -2.75 10.02
N ALA A 150 -11.11 -2.67 9.28
CA ALA A 150 -11.61 -3.78 8.46
C ALA A 150 -10.72 -4.09 7.23
N ALA A 151 -9.88 -3.17 6.77
CA ALA A 151 -9.04 -3.38 5.60
C ALA A 151 -8.22 -4.67 5.68
N LYS A 152 -8.20 -5.44 4.59
CA LYS A 152 -7.45 -6.69 4.42
C LYS A 152 -6.49 -6.57 3.23
N PRO A 153 -5.43 -5.77 3.34
CA PRO A 153 -4.33 -5.90 2.39
C PRO A 153 -3.66 -7.26 2.57
N PHE A 154 -3.19 -7.80 1.49
CA PHE A 154 -2.49 -9.08 1.45
C PHE A 154 -1.34 -9.02 0.47
N GLU A 155 -0.39 -9.95 0.59
CA GLU A 155 0.82 -10.02 -0.22
C GLU A 155 1.32 -11.45 -0.36
N PHE A 156 2.11 -11.73 -1.38
CA PHE A 156 2.67 -13.05 -1.67
C PHE A 156 4.20 -13.03 -1.62
N ASP A 157 4.82 -14.13 -1.16
CA ASP A 157 6.29 -14.26 -1.13
C ASP A 157 6.88 -14.98 -2.35
N GLY A 158 6.02 -15.45 -3.26
CA GLY A 158 6.45 -16.27 -4.40
C GLY A 158 6.89 -17.69 -4.02
N GLU A 159 6.83 -18.08 -2.75
CA GLU A 159 7.19 -19.41 -2.23
C GLU A 159 5.95 -20.24 -1.86
N GLY A 160 4.75 -19.73 -2.18
CA GLY A 160 3.47 -20.39 -1.93
C GLY A 160 2.73 -19.89 -0.71
N ASN A 161 3.16 -18.78 -0.12
CA ASN A 161 2.49 -18.18 1.01
C ASN A 161 1.80 -16.86 0.64
N MET A 162 0.66 -16.62 1.27
CA MET A 162 -0.09 -15.38 1.27
C MET A 162 -0.13 -14.81 2.69
N TYR A 163 0.25 -13.56 2.85
CA TYR A 163 0.23 -12.82 4.11
C TYR A 163 -0.93 -11.83 4.11
N VAL A 164 -1.73 -11.81 5.17
CA VAL A 164 -2.91 -10.94 5.29
C VAL A 164 -2.81 -10.15 6.58
N THR A 165 -2.95 -8.82 6.52
CA THR A 165 -3.07 -8.02 7.73
C THR A 165 -4.48 -8.14 8.30
N ILE A 166 -4.59 -8.33 9.60
CA ILE A 166 -5.86 -8.37 10.32
C ILE A 166 -5.81 -7.32 11.42
N GLY A 167 -6.37 -6.15 11.11
CA GLY A 167 -6.38 -5.01 12.01
C GLY A 167 -7.17 -5.28 13.29
N ALA A 168 -6.71 -4.70 14.38
CA ALA A 168 -7.38 -4.84 15.66
C ALA A 168 -8.69 -4.03 15.70
N PRO A 169 -9.83 -4.60 16.09
CA PRO A 169 -11.10 -3.89 16.19
C PRO A 169 -11.16 -2.99 17.45
N SER A 170 -10.04 -2.39 17.81
CA SER A 170 -9.90 -1.53 18.97
C SER A 170 -8.77 -0.52 18.78
N ASN A 171 -8.89 0.64 19.43
CA ASN A 171 -7.83 1.64 19.48
C ASN A 171 -6.63 1.17 20.35
N ALA A 172 -6.90 0.66 21.56
CA ALA A 172 -5.88 0.33 22.56
C ALA A 172 -6.30 -0.84 23.48
N CYS A 173 -7.20 -1.73 23.03
CA CYS A 173 -7.67 -2.90 23.78
C CYS A 173 -8.18 -2.53 25.20
N MET A 174 -8.94 -1.43 25.32
CA MET A 174 -9.52 -0.94 26.57
C MET A 174 -10.71 -1.79 27.01
N GLU A 175 -10.94 -1.94 28.31
CA GLU A 175 -12.15 -2.58 28.86
C GLU A 175 -13.42 -1.89 28.37
N GLN A 176 -13.41 -0.56 28.31
CA GLN A 176 -14.45 0.25 27.71
C GLN A 176 -13.85 1.06 26.56
N MET A 177 -14.19 0.62 25.35
CA MET A 177 -13.62 1.20 24.12
C MET A 177 -13.79 2.72 24.08
N ARG A 178 -12.69 3.42 23.77
CA ARG A 178 -12.63 4.88 23.61
C ARG A 178 -13.24 5.66 24.79
N THR A 179 -13.06 5.17 26.01
CA THR A 179 -13.57 5.79 27.24
C THR A 179 -12.40 6.32 28.07
N LYS A 180 -12.51 7.61 28.48
CA LYS A 180 -11.49 8.27 29.30
C LYS A 180 -11.25 7.50 30.62
N GLY A 181 -9.97 7.21 30.89
CA GLY A 181 -9.54 6.53 32.11
C GLY A 181 -9.88 5.04 32.17
N SER A 182 -10.40 4.45 31.11
CA SER A 182 -10.62 2.99 31.05
C SER A 182 -9.26 2.28 30.98
N PRO A 183 -9.02 1.26 31.85
CA PRO A 183 -7.79 0.49 31.77
C PRO A 183 -7.77 -0.41 30.52
N GLY A 184 -6.59 -0.84 30.14
CA GLY A 184 -6.41 -1.87 29.11
C GLY A 184 -6.65 -3.27 29.67
N MET A 185 -7.18 -4.15 28.83
CA MET A 185 -7.28 -5.58 29.15
C MET A 185 -5.90 -6.24 29.10
N ASP A 186 -5.51 -6.90 30.18
CA ASP A 186 -4.20 -7.60 30.27
C ASP A 186 -4.39 -9.02 30.84
N PRO A 187 -4.19 -10.10 30.01
CA PRO A 187 -3.82 -10.04 28.59
C PRO A 187 -4.94 -9.51 27.69
N CYS A 188 -4.56 -8.88 26.56
CA CYS A 188 -5.50 -8.40 25.57
C CYS A 188 -6.06 -9.58 24.74
N PRO A 189 -7.37 -9.92 24.81
CA PRO A 189 -7.93 -11.05 24.09
C PRO A 189 -8.01 -10.84 22.57
N ILE A 190 -7.93 -9.59 22.11
CA ILE A 190 -7.95 -9.26 20.68
C ILE A 190 -6.73 -9.85 19.96
N LEU A 191 -5.58 -9.94 20.64
CA LEU A 191 -4.36 -10.52 20.06
C LEU A 191 -4.47 -12.00 19.70
N ASP A 192 -5.50 -12.70 20.18
CA ASP A 192 -5.72 -14.10 19.81
C ASP A 192 -6.20 -14.24 18.36
N TYR A 193 -6.86 -13.21 17.80
CA TYR A 193 -7.51 -13.28 16.48
C TYR A 193 -7.32 -12.03 15.59
N ALA A 194 -6.71 -10.96 16.08
CA ALA A 194 -6.49 -9.73 15.33
C ALA A 194 -5.24 -8.98 15.84
N GLY A 195 -4.94 -7.83 15.25
CA GLY A 195 -3.79 -7.03 15.66
C GLY A 195 -2.45 -7.62 15.19
N GLY A 196 -2.38 -8.10 13.95
CA GLY A 196 -1.18 -8.70 13.40
C GLY A 196 -1.29 -9.09 11.93
N ILE A 197 -0.42 -10.01 11.53
CA ILE A 197 -0.36 -10.57 10.18
C ILE A 197 -0.50 -12.09 10.27
N TRP A 198 -1.36 -12.66 9.43
CA TRP A 198 -1.57 -14.10 9.30
C TRP A 198 -1.06 -14.59 7.96
N ARG A 199 -0.38 -15.74 7.98
CA ARG A 199 0.07 -16.46 6.80
C ARG A 199 -0.89 -17.60 6.46
N PHE A 200 -1.22 -17.72 5.18
CA PHE A 200 -2.02 -18.78 4.56
C PHE A 200 -1.26 -19.38 3.38
N SER A 201 -1.67 -20.56 2.91
CA SER A 201 -1.19 -21.10 1.64
C SER A 201 -1.92 -20.42 0.47
N GLU A 202 -1.21 -19.90 -0.52
CA GLU A 202 -1.82 -19.31 -1.72
C GLU A 202 -2.58 -20.32 -2.59
N ASN A 203 -2.22 -21.61 -2.48
CA ASN A 203 -2.70 -22.69 -3.34
C ASN A 203 -3.86 -23.50 -2.74
N VAL A 204 -4.27 -23.21 -1.50
CA VAL A 204 -5.34 -23.94 -0.80
C VAL A 204 -6.60 -23.08 -0.76
N VAL A 205 -7.68 -23.61 -1.33
CA VAL A 205 -9.00 -22.97 -1.33
C VAL A 205 -9.76 -23.34 -0.06
N GLY A 206 -10.53 -22.39 0.50
CA GLY A 206 -11.44 -22.61 1.63
C GLY A 206 -10.75 -22.67 2.98
N GLN A 207 -9.60 -22.02 3.12
CA GLN A 207 -8.94 -21.85 4.42
C GLN A 207 -9.76 -20.97 5.35
N ASP A 208 -9.68 -21.22 6.64
CA ASP A 208 -10.32 -20.43 7.69
C ASP A 208 -9.26 -19.91 8.67
N GLN A 209 -9.35 -18.63 9.07
CA GLN A 209 -8.33 -18.01 9.91
C GLN A 209 -8.06 -18.77 11.19
N ALA A 210 -9.10 -19.21 11.89
CA ALA A 210 -8.96 -19.88 13.20
C ALA A 210 -8.38 -21.29 13.08
N ARG A 211 -8.64 -21.97 11.94
CA ARG A 211 -8.21 -23.36 11.74
C ARG A 211 -6.88 -23.48 11.01
N ASP A 212 -6.68 -22.67 9.98
CA ASP A 212 -5.61 -22.83 9.00
C ASP A 212 -4.64 -21.65 8.98
N GLY A 213 -5.02 -20.50 9.57
CA GLY A 213 -4.21 -19.31 9.62
C GLY A 213 -3.04 -19.44 10.60
N HIS A 214 -1.83 -19.21 10.12
CA HIS A 214 -0.64 -19.14 10.98
C HIS A 214 -0.36 -17.67 11.34
N ARG A 215 -0.40 -17.31 12.64
CA ARG A 215 -0.08 -15.96 13.10
C ARG A 215 1.41 -15.69 12.91
N TYR A 216 1.75 -14.96 11.85
CA TYR A 216 3.12 -14.68 11.44
C TYR A 216 3.78 -13.59 12.27
N ALA A 217 3.05 -12.50 12.55
CA ALA A 217 3.49 -11.40 13.41
C ALA A 217 2.32 -10.86 14.24
N THR A 218 2.60 -10.21 15.36
CA THR A 218 1.59 -9.69 16.30
C THR A 218 1.94 -8.27 16.79
N GLY A 219 1.02 -7.66 17.52
CA GLY A 219 1.26 -6.32 18.10
C GLY A 219 1.20 -5.19 17.07
N ILE A 220 0.47 -5.38 15.97
CA ILE A 220 0.25 -4.41 14.91
C ILE A 220 -1.22 -3.96 14.98
N ARG A 221 -1.45 -2.68 15.35
CA ARG A 221 -2.81 -2.16 15.51
C ARG A 221 -3.61 -2.20 14.20
N HIS A 222 -3.07 -1.61 13.16
CA HIS A 222 -3.69 -1.50 11.84
C HIS A 222 -2.64 -1.17 10.78
N ALA A 223 -2.35 -2.10 9.90
CA ALA A 223 -1.52 -1.85 8.73
C ALA A 223 -2.37 -1.99 7.47
N VAL A 224 -2.41 -0.94 6.67
CA VAL A 224 -3.07 -0.94 5.35
C VAL A 224 -2.02 -1.09 4.25
N ALA A 225 -0.83 -0.57 4.46
CA ALA A 225 0.33 -0.77 3.60
C ALA A 225 1.02 -2.08 3.98
N LEU A 226 1.10 -3.01 3.04
CA LEU A 226 1.79 -4.31 3.16
C LEU A 226 2.44 -4.63 1.82
N ARG A 227 3.72 -5.01 1.81
CA ARG A 227 4.43 -5.36 0.58
C ARG A 227 5.58 -6.33 0.81
N TRP A 228 5.67 -7.33 -0.03
CA TRP A 228 6.86 -8.16 -0.16
C TRP A 228 7.91 -7.48 -1.03
N ASN A 229 9.17 -7.48 -0.59
CA ASN A 229 10.29 -7.00 -1.38
C ASN A 229 11.06 -8.20 -1.95
N ASP A 230 10.82 -8.52 -3.22
CA ASP A 230 11.40 -9.67 -3.92
C ASP A 230 12.94 -9.65 -3.96
N ARG A 231 13.55 -8.46 -3.96
CA ARG A 231 15.02 -8.34 -4.02
C ARG A 231 15.72 -8.89 -2.79
N VAL A 232 15.08 -8.76 -1.64
CA VAL A 232 15.68 -9.14 -0.35
C VAL A 232 14.92 -10.27 0.34
N GLY A 233 13.79 -10.71 -0.24
CA GLY A 233 12.97 -11.78 0.32
C GLY A 233 12.40 -11.42 1.71
N LYS A 234 11.85 -10.21 1.86
CA LYS A 234 11.35 -9.71 3.15
C LYS A 234 9.98 -9.04 3.01
N LEU A 235 9.16 -9.20 4.04
CA LEU A 235 7.86 -8.58 4.17
C LEU A 235 7.97 -7.27 4.94
N TYR A 236 7.26 -6.24 4.46
CA TYR A 236 7.19 -4.92 5.10
C TYR A 236 5.74 -4.47 5.26
N ALA A 237 5.50 -3.69 6.31
CA ALA A 237 4.23 -3.04 6.53
C ALA A 237 4.43 -1.63 7.08
N VAL A 238 3.44 -0.74 6.86
CA VAL A 238 3.39 0.54 7.58
C VAL A 238 2.09 0.57 8.37
N GLN A 239 2.20 0.72 9.70
CA GLN A 239 1.04 0.71 10.57
C GLN A 239 0.61 2.11 10.99
N HIS A 240 -0.69 2.26 11.20
CA HIS A 240 -1.28 3.43 11.82
C HIS A 240 -1.15 3.38 13.35
N GLY A 241 -0.58 4.42 13.93
CA GLY A 241 -0.51 4.61 15.37
C GLY A 241 -1.89 4.70 16.04
N ARG A 242 -1.92 4.63 17.36
CA ARG A 242 -3.15 4.80 18.14
C ARG A 242 -3.65 6.25 18.09
N ASP A 243 -4.92 6.46 18.35
CA ASP A 243 -5.56 7.78 18.34
C ASP A 243 -5.84 8.31 19.76
N GLN A 244 -6.09 9.64 19.87
CA GLN A 244 -6.83 10.26 20.96
C GLN A 244 -6.12 10.23 22.31
N LEU A 245 -4.80 10.47 22.36
CA LEU A 245 -4.03 10.53 23.60
C LEU A 245 -4.52 11.64 24.53
N SER A 246 -4.64 12.89 24.07
CA SER A 246 -5.10 14.02 24.89
C SER A 246 -6.56 13.89 25.34
N GLN A 247 -7.41 13.27 24.53
CA GLN A 247 -8.82 13.10 24.86
C GLN A 247 -9.03 12.08 25.99
N PHE A 248 -8.20 11.03 26.04
CA PHE A 248 -8.31 9.99 27.07
C PHE A 248 -7.43 10.24 28.28
N TYR A 249 -6.30 10.94 28.10
CA TYR A 249 -5.30 11.22 29.13
C TYR A 249 -4.84 12.69 29.09
N PRO A 250 -5.76 13.68 29.29
CA PRO A 250 -5.44 15.11 29.19
C PRO A 250 -4.50 15.60 30.29
N GLU A 251 -4.31 14.80 31.35
CA GLU A 251 -3.33 15.07 32.40
C GLU A 251 -1.89 14.71 31.99
N MET A 252 -1.74 13.96 30.91
CA MET A 252 -0.43 13.48 30.41
C MET A 252 -0.06 14.07 29.06
N PHE A 253 -1.06 14.34 28.22
CA PHE A 253 -0.87 14.77 26.83
C PHE A 253 -1.72 15.99 26.54
N ASP A 254 -1.10 17.03 26.02
CA ASP A 254 -1.78 18.18 25.44
C ASP A 254 -2.18 17.94 23.98
N GLU A 255 -2.81 18.93 23.34
CA GLU A 255 -3.29 18.82 21.95
C GLU A 255 -2.13 18.72 20.94
N GLN A 256 -1.00 19.38 21.19
CA GLN A 256 0.18 19.28 20.35
C GLN A 256 0.79 17.87 20.43
N GLN A 257 0.95 17.37 21.65
CA GLN A 257 1.44 16.00 21.85
C GLN A 257 0.49 14.96 21.23
N ASN A 258 -0.83 15.19 21.28
CA ASN A 258 -1.78 14.32 20.59
C ASN A 258 -1.63 14.37 19.07
N ALA A 259 -1.30 15.53 18.50
CA ALA A 259 -1.10 15.69 17.07
C ALA A 259 0.20 15.03 16.58
N ASP A 260 1.22 14.96 17.45
CA ASP A 260 2.57 14.51 17.08
C ASP A 260 2.91 13.10 17.58
N LEU A 261 2.00 12.46 18.37
CA LEU A 261 2.19 11.11 18.92
C LEU A 261 0.95 10.22 18.73
N PRO A 262 1.20 8.91 18.61
CA PRO A 262 2.47 8.23 18.36
C PRO A 262 2.87 8.30 16.89
N ALA A 263 4.14 8.02 16.60
CA ALA A 263 4.61 7.90 15.24
C ALA A 263 3.89 6.78 14.47
N GLU A 264 3.77 6.95 13.15
CA GLU A 264 3.47 5.84 12.23
C GLU A 264 4.73 5.01 12.04
N GLU A 265 4.61 3.68 12.04
CA GLU A 265 5.77 2.79 12.08
C GLU A 265 5.96 2.03 10.77
N PHE A 266 7.14 2.16 10.14
CA PHE A 266 7.55 1.31 9.01
C PHE A 266 8.24 0.07 9.57
N LEU A 267 7.66 -1.08 9.35
CA LEU A 267 8.00 -2.35 9.96
C LEU A 267 8.65 -3.29 8.95
N LEU A 268 9.78 -3.89 9.32
CA LEU A 268 10.31 -5.10 8.70
C LEU A 268 9.74 -6.29 9.47
N ILE A 269 9.01 -7.17 8.78
CA ILE A 269 8.23 -8.23 9.40
C ILE A 269 8.98 -9.56 9.30
N ASP A 270 9.52 -10.03 10.41
CA ASP A 270 10.02 -11.39 10.56
C ASP A 270 9.00 -12.29 11.28
N GLU A 271 9.08 -13.60 11.05
CA GLU A 271 8.19 -14.56 11.72
C GLU A 271 8.40 -14.53 13.24
N GLY A 272 7.29 -14.40 13.97
CA GLY A 272 7.29 -14.30 15.43
C GLY A 272 7.52 -12.89 15.98
N ALA A 273 7.70 -11.88 15.13
CA ALA A 273 7.86 -10.49 15.58
C ALA A 273 6.65 -9.97 16.36
N ASP A 274 6.90 -9.21 17.41
CA ASP A 274 5.88 -8.54 18.23
C ASP A 274 6.18 -7.04 18.31
N PHE A 275 5.33 -6.22 17.70
CA PHE A 275 5.49 -4.78 17.60
C PHE A 275 4.85 -4.00 18.76
N GLY A 276 4.23 -4.70 19.72
CA GLY A 276 3.90 -4.19 21.04
C GLY A 276 2.48 -3.66 21.24
N TRP A 277 1.68 -3.38 20.19
CA TRP A 277 0.28 -3.04 20.39
C TRP A 277 -0.47 -4.17 21.13
N PRO A 278 -1.36 -3.90 22.07
CA PRO A 278 -1.85 -2.59 22.56
C PRO A 278 -1.01 -2.00 23.70
N TYR A 279 -0.06 -2.73 24.21
CA TYR A 279 0.70 -2.38 25.42
C TYR A 279 1.66 -1.23 25.23
N CYS A 280 2.16 -1.06 23.99
CA CYS A 280 3.21 -0.13 23.63
C CYS A 280 2.80 0.73 22.43
N TYR A 281 3.42 1.90 22.33
CA TYR A 281 3.44 2.70 21.12
C TYR A 281 4.85 3.28 20.91
N TYR A 282 5.19 3.64 19.66
CA TYR A 282 6.48 4.24 19.35
C TYR A 282 6.43 5.78 19.51
N ASP A 283 7.26 6.30 20.40
CA ASP A 283 7.47 7.74 20.57
C ASP A 283 8.54 8.20 19.59
N GLY A 284 8.14 8.90 18.53
CA GLY A 284 9.05 9.37 17.49
C GLY A 284 10.05 10.43 17.95
N PHE A 285 9.78 11.14 19.04
CA PHE A 285 10.73 12.12 19.59
C PHE A 285 11.80 11.48 20.47
N ARG A 286 11.48 10.33 21.07
CA ARG A 286 12.38 9.56 21.91
C ARG A 286 13.06 8.42 21.17
N GLU A 287 12.58 8.13 19.96
CA GLU A 287 13.03 7.03 19.14
C GLU A 287 12.99 5.67 19.87
N GLN A 288 11.90 5.45 20.64
CA GLN A 288 11.73 4.22 21.43
C GLN A 288 10.26 3.88 21.66
N LYS A 289 9.99 2.61 21.93
CA LYS A 289 8.66 2.17 22.39
C LYS A 289 8.47 2.46 23.86
N VAL A 290 7.33 3.10 24.18
CA VAL A 290 6.91 3.41 25.55
C VAL A 290 5.61 2.71 25.88
N LEU A 291 5.41 2.47 27.18
CA LEU A 291 4.24 1.82 27.72
C LEU A 291 3.01 2.72 27.52
N ALA A 292 1.94 2.13 26.97
CA ALA A 292 0.69 2.86 26.75
C ALA A 292 0.00 3.22 28.09
N PRO A 293 -0.68 4.38 28.19
CA PRO A 293 -1.31 4.84 29.42
C PRO A 293 -2.29 3.84 30.01
N GLU A 294 -3.04 3.12 29.19
CA GLU A 294 -4.00 2.09 29.60
C GLU A 294 -3.35 0.97 30.42
N TYR A 295 -2.04 0.79 30.30
CA TYR A 295 -1.23 -0.23 30.96
C TYR A 295 -0.27 0.33 31.99
N GLY A 296 -0.52 1.57 32.46
CA GLY A 296 0.27 2.24 33.49
C GLY A 296 1.49 2.99 32.98
N GLY A 297 1.51 3.31 31.70
CA GLY A 297 2.48 4.22 31.09
C GLY A 297 2.28 5.66 31.56
N ASP A 298 3.35 6.44 31.53
CA ASP A 298 3.40 7.85 31.91
C ASP A 298 4.01 8.74 30.80
N GLY A 299 4.09 8.21 29.59
CA GLY A 299 4.72 8.87 28.45
C GLY A 299 6.25 8.70 28.38
N ILE A 300 6.86 8.00 29.36
CA ILE A 300 8.32 7.82 29.43
C ILE A 300 8.69 6.36 29.72
N LYS A 301 7.91 5.67 30.56
CA LYS A 301 8.19 4.28 30.92
C LYS A 301 8.21 3.37 29.72
N THR A 302 9.22 2.53 29.65
CA THR A 302 9.38 1.48 28.64
C THR A 302 8.83 0.14 29.13
N GLY A 303 9.29 -0.37 30.27
CA GLY A 303 8.81 -1.62 30.88
C GLY A 303 8.83 -2.78 29.90
N ARG A 304 7.67 -3.44 29.68
CA ARG A 304 7.56 -4.58 28.73
C ARG A 304 7.84 -4.20 27.28
N CYS A 305 7.92 -2.90 26.96
CA CYS A 305 8.16 -2.42 25.61
C CYS A 305 9.63 -2.51 25.18
N GLU A 306 10.56 -2.65 26.11
CA GLU A 306 12.00 -2.81 25.83
C GLU A 306 12.36 -4.06 25.00
N THR A 307 11.48 -5.04 25.00
CA THR A 307 11.68 -6.30 24.26
C THR A 307 10.84 -6.40 22.99
N ARG A 308 10.14 -5.34 22.63
CA ARG A 308 9.32 -5.29 21.41
C ARG A 308 10.17 -4.92 20.22
N THR A 309 9.76 -5.42 19.05
CA THR A 309 10.45 -5.11 17.79
C THR A 309 10.22 -3.64 17.45
N ASP A 310 11.31 -2.89 17.24
CA ASP A 310 11.24 -1.50 16.81
C ASP A 310 10.95 -1.39 15.30
N PRO A 311 10.41 -0.25 14.84
CA PRO A 311 10.30 0.03 13.41
C PRO A 311 11.68 0.23 12.78
N VAL A 312 11.79 -0.02 11.47
CA VAL A 312 13.00 0.32 10.70
C VAL A 312 13.04 1.81 10.33
N MET A 313 11.89 2.48 10.38
CA MET A 313 11.75 3.93 10.26
C MET A 313 10.44 4.37 10.90
N ALA A 314 10.40 5.58 11.45
CA ALA A 314 9.21 6.20 11.99
C ALA A 314 8.83 7.44 11.17
N PHE A 315 7.53 7.66 11.00
CA PHE A 315 6.98 8.83 10.30
C PHE A 315 6.18 9.72 11.26
N PRO A 316 5.87 10.96 10.88
CA PRO A 316 4.99 11.81 11.67
C PRO A 316 3.66 11.11 12.00
N ALA A 317 3.08 11.50 13.13
CA ALA A 317 1.85 10.89 13.63
C ALA A 317 0.63 11.17 12.74
N HIS A 318 -0.25 10.18 12.65
CA HIS A 318 -1.60 10.29 12.08
C HIS A 318 -1.68 10.57 10.57
N ILE A 319 -0.59 10.48 9.82
CA ILE A 319 -0.58 10.72 8.37
C ILE A 319 -1.24 9.60 7.54
N ALA A 320 -1.56 8.49 8.17
CA ALA A 320 -2.31 7.34 7.62
C ALA A 320 -1.66 6.71 6.37
N PRO A 321 -0.57 5.95 6.52
CA PRO A 321 0.07 5.22 5.42
C PRO A 321 -0.85 4.10 4.91
N ASN A 322 -1.34 4.21 3.68
CA ASN A 322 -2.36 3.31 3.15
C ASN A 322 -1.87 2.32 2.09
N ASP A 323 -0.72 2.55 1.50
CA ASP A 323 -0.07 1.58 0.62
C ASP A 323 1.43 1.86 0.51
N LEU A 324 2.18 0.85 0.09
CA LEU A 324 3.59 0.97 -0.26
C LEU A 324 3.94 0.08 -1.45
N VAL A 325 4.92 0.51 -2.25
CA VAL A 325 5.50 -0.30 -3.32
C VAL A 325 7.01 -0.12 -3.35
N PHE A 326 7.75 -1.21 -3.55
CA PHE A 326 9.18 -1.13 -3.83
C PHE A 326 9.41 -0.84 -5.31
N TYR A 327 10.29 0.11 -5.60
CA TYR A 327 10.59 0.50 -6.96
C TYR A 327 11.90 -0.14 -7.43
N HIS A 328 11.79 -1.01 -8.44
CA HIS A 328 12.89 -1.78 -9.00
C HIS A 328 13.01 -1.65 -10.53
N ARG A 329 12.33 -0.64 -11.11
CA ARG A 329 12.36 -0.36 -12.55
C ARG A 329 13.44 0.66 -12.91
N GLU A 330 13.72 0.80 -14.19
CA GLU A 330 14.79 1.68 -14.70
C GLU A 330 14.27 3.03 -15.24
N GLN A 331 12.95 3.22 -15.35
CA GLN A 331 12.38 4.43 -15.91
C GLN A 331 12.72 5.67 -15.06
N PHE A 332 12.64 5.55 -13.73
CA PHE A 332 13.00 6.66 -12.84
C PHE A 332 14.52 6.81 -12.70
N PRO A 333 15.03 8.03 -12.37
CA PRO A 333 16.43 8.27 -12.07
C PRO A 333 16.99 7.32 -10.99
N GLU A 334 18.30 7.08 -11.03
CA GLU A 334 18.98 6.11 -10.16
C GLU A 334 18.65 6.26 -8.67
N GLN A 335 18.50 7.50 -8.19
CA GLN A 335 18.16 7.81 -6.80
C GLN A 335 16.81 7.25 -6.34
N TYR A 336 15.91 6.87 -7.27
CA TYR A 336 14.61 6.27 -6.99
C TYR A 336 14.54 4.76 -7.31
N ARG A 337 15.62 4.14 -7.79
CA ARG A 337 15.60 2.73 -8.26
C ARG A 337 15.75 1.69 -7.17
N ASN A 338 16.01 2.08 -5.96
CA ASN A 338 16.12 1.19 -4.82
C ASN A 338 15.51 1.84 -3.60
N GLY A 339 14.23 1.63 -3.40
CA GLY A 339 13.50 2.20 -2.28
C GLY A 339 12.01 1.93 -2.36
N ALA A 340 11.28 2.50 -1.43
CA ALA A 340 9.84 2.35 -1.29
C ALA A 340 9.13 3.68 -1.51
N PHE A 341 8.08 3.68 -2.36
CA PHE A 341 7.08 4.73 -2.37
C PHE A 341 5.97 4.37 -1.39
N ILE A 342 5.53 5.33 -0.58
CA ILE A 342 4.47 5.14 0.42
C ILE A 342 3.42 6.23 0.24
N ALA A 343 2.15 5.84 0.15
CA ALA A 343 1.02 6.77 0.05
C ALA A 343 0.52 7.15 1.45
N PHE A 344 0.67 8.43 1.82
CA PHE A 344 0.09 9.01 3.02
C PHE A 344 -1.29 9.59 2.70
N HIS A 345 -2.32 8.86 3.14
CA HIS A 345 -3.72 9.20 2.89
C HIS A 345 -4.17 10.52 3.54
N GLY A 346 -3.45 10.95 4.56
CA GLY A 346 -3.72 12.17 5.31
C GLY A 346 -4.50 11.93 6.60
N SER A 347 -4.20 12.77 7.56
CA SER A 347 -4.66 12.65 8.95
C SER A 347 -6.12 13.02 9.15
N TRP A 348 -6.62 12.68 10.36
CA TRP A 348 -7.91 13.13 10.89
C TRP A 348 -7.83 13.45 12.40
N ASN A 349 -6.75 13.03 13.08
CA ASN A 349 -6.61 13.08 14.54
C ASN A 349 -5.63 14.16 15.03
N ARG A 350 -5.26 15.11 14.16
CA ARG A 350 -4.34 16.18 14.51
C ARG A 350 -5.04 17.45 15.04
N ALA A 351 -6.37 17.58 14.82
CA ALA A 351 -7.11 18.75 15.27
C ALA A 351 -6.91 19.03 16.76
N PRO A 352 -6.72 20.32 17.19
CA PRO A 352 -6.89 21.54 16.40
C PRO A 352 -5.71 21.95 15.50
N MET A 353 -4.62 21.17 15.48
CA MET A 353 -3.49 21.41 14.57
C MET A 353 -3.89 21.08 13.13
N PRO A 354 -3.24 21.69 12.13
CA PRO A 354 -3.45 21.33 10.72
C PRO A 354 -3.26 19.82 10.48
N GLN A 355 -4.06 19.29 9.57
CA GLN A 355 -3.92 17.91 9.12
C GLN A 355 -2.71 17.79 8.17
N GLU A 356 -2.01 16.67 8.21
CA GLU A 356 -0.79 16.39 7.45
C GLU A 356 -0.91 15.07 6.65
N GLY A 357 0.07 14.80 5.81
CA GLY A 357 0.04 13.71 4.84
C GLY A 357 -0.52 14.20 3.51
N TYR A 358 -1.40 13.45 2.86
CA TYR A 358 -1.98 13.76 1.54
C TYR A 358 -0.94 13.79 0.43
N ASN A 359 0.10 12.99 0.52
CA ASN A 359 1.21 12.93 -0.43
C ASN A 359 1.72 11.50 -0.62
N VAL A 360 2.62 11.33 -1.57
CA VAL A 360 3.41 10.11 -1.74
C VAL A 360 4.86 10.46 -1.44
N ILE A 361 5.46 9.68 -0.56
CA ILE A 361 6.87 9.84 -0.18
C ILE A 361 7.73 8.76 -0.80
N PHE A 362 9.05 9.00 -0.81
CA PHE A 362 10.06 8.03 -1.16
C PHE A 362 11.02 7.80 0.01
N VAL A 363 11.31 6.52 0.30
CA VAL A 363 12.30 6.07 1.28
C VAL A 363 13.40 5.33 0.53
N PRO A 364 14.66 5.79 0.52
CA PRO A 364 15.75 5.05 -0.09
C PRO A 364 16.12 3.82 0.74
N PHE A 365 16.54 2.75 0.06
CA PHE A 365 16.95 1.49 0.69
C PHE A 365 18.34 1.08 0.25
N GLU A 366 19.08 0.46 1.18
CA GLU A 366 20.26 -0.34 0.91
C GLU A 366 20.02 -1.73 1.52
N ASP A 367 20.10 -2.76 0.70
CA ASP A 367 19.68 -4.12 1.09
C ASP A 367 18.24 -4.14 1.64
N ALA A 368 18.08 -4.58 2.88
CA ALA A 368 16.79 -4.75 3.54
C ALA A 368 16.38 -3.55 4.43
N LEU A 369 17.13 -2.48 4.49
CA LEU A 369 16.91 -1.38 5.44
C LEU A 369 16.86 -0.02 4.73
N PRO A 370 16.10 0.93 5.27
CA PRO A 370 16.19 2.32 4.87
C PRO A 370 17.63 2.84 4.99
N SER A 371 18.12 3.55 3.98
CA SER A 371 19.52 4.01 3.89
C SER A 371 19.69 5.52 3.98
N GLY A 372 18.60 6.26 4.21
CA GLY A 372 18.61 7.73 4.34
C GLY A 372 17.27 8.26 4.77
N GLU A 373 17.19 9.59 4.82
CA GLU A 373 15.94 10.30 5.13
C GLU A 373 14.90 10.09 4.02
N TRP A 374 13.64 10.00 4.41
CA TRP A 374 12.54 10.02 3.45
C TRP A 374 12.30 11.42 2.88
N SER A 375 11.71 11.49 1.70
CA SER A 375 11.38 12.75 1.04
C SER A 375 9.99 12.71 0.41
N VAL A 376 9.32 13.85 0.32
CA VAL A 376 8.08 13.97 -0.45
C VAL A 376 8.40 13.81 -1.94
N PHE A 377 7.77 12.86 -2.59
CA PHE A 377 7.93 12.58 -4.01
C PHE A 377 6.80 13.20 -4.84
N ALA A 378 5.55 13.02 -4.45
CA ALA A 378 4.41 13.64 -5.12
C ALA A 378 3.48 14.28 -4.10
N ASP A 379 3.12 15.54 -4.34
CA ASP A 379 2.25 16.35 -3.50
C ASP A 379 1.15 17.01 -4.35
N GLY A 380 0.33 17.87 -3.74
CA GLY A 380 -0.75 18.60 -4.41
C GLY A 380 -2.11 17.88 -4.39
N PHE A 381 -2.18 16.64 -3.90
CA PHE A 381 -3.44 15.87 -3.84
C PHE A 381 -4.52 16.58 -3.03
N ALA A 382 -4.18 17.24 -1.94
CA ALA A 382 -5.14 17.98 -1.12
C ALA A 382 -5.80 19.15 -1.86
N GLY A 383 -5.17 19.66 -2.94
CA GLY A 383 -5.65 20.80 -3.74
C GLY A 383 -5.60 22.13 -3.00
N ARG A 384 -4.86 22.20 -1.89
CA ARG A 384 -4.65 23.39 -1.05
C ARG A 384 -3.40 23.24 -0.19
N ASP A 385 -2.83 24.37 0.22
CA ASP A 385 -1.59 24.40 1.01
C ASP A 385 -1.80 23.95 2.47
N GLN A 386 -2.98 24.17 3.04
CA GLN A 386 -3.32 23.80 4.41
C GLN A 386 -4.67 23.09 4.48
N VAL A 387 -4.72 21.98 5.18
CA VAL A 387 -5.92 21.20 5.45
C VAL A 387 -6.24 21.30 6.95
N ASP A 388 -7.30 21.98 7.31
CA ASP A 388 -7.75 22.10 8.72
C ASP A 388 -8.66 20.93 9.10
N ASN A 389 -9.52 20.51 8.19
CA ASN A 389 -10.38 19.34 8.37
C ASN A 389 -10.13 18.29 7.28
N PRO A 390 -10.21 17.00 7.58
CA PRO A 390 -9.98 15.93 6.59
C PRO A 390 -10.90 16.02 5.36
N GLY A 391 -12.09 16.60 5.54
CA GLY A 391 -13.06 16.83 4.46
C GLY A 391 -12.67 17.91 3.46
N ASP A 392 -11.71 18.76 3.81
CA ASP A 392 -11.25 19.86 2.96
C ASP A 392 -10.28 19.42 1.87
N ALA A 393 -9.60 18.29 2.04
CA ALA A 393 -8.73 17.73 1.01
C ALA A 393 -9.55 17.31 -0.21
N VAL A 394 -9.13 17.72 -1.40
CA VAL A 394 -9.82 17.38 -2.67
C VAL A 394 -9.63 15.90 -2.96
N TYR A 395 -8.40 15.42 -2.92
CA TYR A 395 -8.03 14.02 -3.11
C TYR A 395 -7.19 13.52 -1.94
N ARG A 396 -7.18 12.20 -1.77
CA ARG A 396 -6.44 11.51 -0.71
C ARG A 396 -5.77 10.27 -1.30
N PRO A 397 -4.45 10.30 -1.57
CA PRO A 397 -3.75 9.16 -2.16
C PRO A 397 -3.89 7.93 -1.25
N CYS A 398 -4.09 6.76 -1.87
CA CYS A 398 -4.41 5.55 -1.12
C CYS A 398 -3.67 4.32 -1.63
N GLY A 399 -3.81 3.95 -2.90
CA GLY A 399 -3.18 2.79 -3.49
C GLY A 399 -2.08 3.17 -4.47
N LEU A 400 -1.04 2.34 -4.54
CA LEU A 400 0.13 2.50 -5.39
C LEU A 400 0.36 1.23 -6.23
N ALA A 401 0.78 1.41 -7.48
CA ALA A 401 1.27 0.32 -8.30
C ALA A 401 2.39 0.80 -9.24
N VAL A 402 3.28 -0.11 -9.61
CA VAL A 402 4.33 0.16 -10.61
C VAL A 402 3.99 -0.59 -11.89
N GLY A 403 3.84 0.13 -12.99
CA GLY A 403 3.60 -0.46 -14.31
C GLY A 403 4.82 -1.18 -14.88
N GLN A 404 4.60 -1.96 -15.93
CA GLN A 404 5.70 -2.68 -16.62
C GLN A 404 6.72 -1.72 -17.25
N ASP A 405 6.27 -0.56 -17.68
CA ASP A 405 7.11 0.52 -18.20
C ASP A 405 7.87 1.31 -17.12
N GLY A 406 7.61 1.03 -15.84
CA GLY A 406 8.20 1.71 -14.70
C GLY A 406 7.46 2.96 -14.24
N SER A 407 6.33 3.33 -14.84
CA SER A 407 5.47 4.42 -14.32
C SER A 407 4.91 4.06 -12.95
N LEU A 408 4.77 5.05 -12.06
CA LEU A 408 4.09 4.91 -10.79
C LEU A 408 2.62 5.34 -10.93
N TYR A 409 1.70 4.47 -10.54
CA TYR A 409 0.28 4.75 -10.48
C TYR A 409 -0.16 5.07 -9.06
N VAL A 410 -1.01 6.08 -8.91
CA VAL A 410 -1.58 6.50 -7.62
C VAL A 410 -3.09 6.58 -7.76
N VAL A 411 -3.83 5.92 -6.86
CA VAL A 411 -5.30 6.04 -6.81
C VAL A 411 -5.75 6.83 -5.59
N ASP A 412 -6.75 7.69 -5.81
CA ASP A 412 -7.44 8.46 -4.77
C ASP A 412 -8.62 7.67 -4.16
N SER A 413 -8.82 7.83 -2.86
CA SER A 413 -9.87 7.15 -2.11
C SER A 413 -11.21 7.92 -2.03
N ARG A 414 -11.29 9.16 -2.50
CA ARG A 414 -12.51 9.97 -2.42
C ARG A 414 -13.37 9.82 -3.67
N GLU A 415 -12.80 10.15 -4.82
CA GLU A 415 -13.50 10.15 -6.11
C GLU A 415 -13.01 9.03 -7.03
N GLY A 416 -11.86 8.40 -6.71
CA GLY A 416 -11.24 7.35 -7.52
C GLY A 416 -10.55 7.90 -8.74
N ARG A 417 -9.83 9.00 -8.59
CA ARG A 417 -8.93 9.49 -9.61
C ARG A 417 -7.69 8.61 -9.64
N VAL A 418 -7.20 8.27 -10.84
CA VAL A 418 -5.96 7.52 -11.05
C VAL A 418 -4.98 8.38 -11.82
N TRP A 419 -3.83 8.68 -11.22
CA TRP A 419 -2.70 9.33 -11.87
C TRP A 419 -1.67 8.29 -12.31
N ARG A 420 -0.99 8.58 -13.40
CA ARG A 420 0.22 7.89 -13.85
C ARG A 420 1.36 8.88 -13.85
N ILE A 421 2.39 8.62 -13.05
CA ILE A 421 3.59 9.44 -12.91
C ILE A 421 4.73 8.75 -13.64
N PHE A 422 5.44 9.49 -14.50
CA PHE A 422 6.52 8.97 -15.33
C PHE A 422 7.65 10.01 -15.46
N TYR A 423 8.84 9.54 -15.78
CA TYR A 423 10.00 10.41 -15.95
C TYR A 423 10.24 10.72 -17.42
N THR A 424 10.45 11.98 -17.74
CA THR A 424 10.68 12.47 -19.12
C THR A 424 12.08 13.01 -19.34
N GLY A 425 12.91 13.18 -18.29
CA GLY A 425 14.26 13.71 -18.36
C GLY A 425 14.38 15.17 -18.05
#